data_cf7b508acf7be19a43b55accd26a4e3c
#
_entry.id   cf7b508acf7be19a43b55accd26a4e3c
#
_cell.length_a   1.000
_cell.length_b   1.000
_cell.length_c   1.000
_cell.angle_alpha   90.00
_cell.angle_beta   90.00
_cell.angle_gamma   90.00
#
_symmetry.space_group_name_H-M   'P 1'
#
loop_
_entity.id
_entity.type
_entity.pdbx_description
1 polymer ?
#
loop_
_entity_poly.entity_id
_entity_poly.type
_entity_poly.pdbx_seq_one_letter_code
_entity_poly.pdbx_strand_id
1 'polypeptide(L)'
;MGAGGSAWRTPTRIKLLVTGFIIGLSILLELVVHFYFGIGIIYTHFFYPILILAAFWYYRKAVYIGLLLTAMHISIEYLVAGSVPEAILVRAGMFVIVAFAAGYLFERLRDERSAFGAYLLGYSEKKEDKTHFAPDRLLPRILGQPGDVEHHIAHLRSRNPDVRYEAAGALGELGDTRAIGPLAELMHDEESGVRWMAADALAKMGAAAVEPLIQNLRHGDVDVRWMAALALGDIGDPRAVLPLIHTLKDEDAYVRSRAALALGKIGALAREILIRQLAEGDDDVRWGAVLALGKIAGAEAIAALINALGDSSSRVRQRAARALGEIGAPAIRPLILAFGESDPATCDLIAEALSDIGKTAVPPLIEALHEENWRIRRCAAEALGRIGDPRSVDPLIEALRDSREEVRETARNALRNI
;
A
#
# COMPACT_ATOMS: atom_id res chain seq x y z
N MET A 1 13.89 8.38 15.26
CA MET A 1 13.56 7.43 16.35
C MET A 1 12.27 6.72 15.94
N GLY A 2 12.42 5.50 15.43
CA GLY A 2 11.31 4.73 14.90
C GLY A 2 10.73 3.82 15.99
N ALA A 3 9.48 4.00 16.27
CA ALA A 3 8.69 3.07 17.06
C ALA A 3 7.26 3.03 16.51
N GLY A 4 7.05 2.39 15.37
CA GLY A 4 5.73 2.32 14.75
C GLY A 4 5.41 1.05 13.95
N GLY A 5 6.35 0.10 13.83
CA GLY A 5 6.19 -1.06 12.93
C GLY A 5 6.10 -2.45 13.58
N SER A 6 6.30 -2.59 14.90
CA SER A 6 6.40 -3.91 15.54
C SER A 6 5.19 -4.34 16.40
N ALA A 7 4.17 -3.51 16.54
CA ALA A 7 3.08 -3.73 17.51
C ALA A 7 2.08 -4.87 17.16
N TRP A 8 2.13 -5.47 15.97
CA TRP A 8 1.11 -6.44 15.53
C TRP A 8 1.63 -7.85 15.20
N ARG A 9 2.94 -8.11 15.40
CA ARG A 9 3.46 -9.48 15.29
C ARG A 9 3.47 -10.15 16.66
N THR A 10 2.31 -10.55 17.15
CA THR A 10 2.24 -11.42 18.33
C THR A 10 3.01 -12.72 18.04
N PRO A 11 4.01 -13.11 18.87
CA PRO A 11 4.72 -14.37 18.69
C PRO A 11 3.76 -15.55 18.60
N THR A 12 4.06 -16.53 17.76
CA THR A 12 3.19 -17.70 17.53
C THR A 12 2.81 -18.40 18.84
N ARG A 13 3.72 -18.44 19.82
CA ARG A 13 3.45 -18.99 21.16
C ARG A 13 2.36 -18.22 21.91
N ILE A 14 2.35 -16.88 21.82
CA ILE A 14 1.32 -16.04 22.46
C ILE A 14 -0.02 -16.25 21.76
N LYS A 15 -0.06 -16.34 20.42
CA LYS A 15 -1.29 -16.66 19.68
C LYS A 15 -1.88 -17.99 20.11
N LEU A 16 -1.06 -19.03 20.22
CA LEU A 16 -1.47 -20.36 20.67
C LEU A 16 -1.98 -20.34 22.12
N LEU A 17 -1.28 -19.67 23.02
CA LEU A 17 -1.69 -19.56 24.42
C LEU A 17 -3.01 -18.81 24.58
N VAL A 18 -3.17 -17.67 23.91
CA VAL A 18 -4.40 -16.88 23.96
C VAL A 18 -5.56 -17.64 23.33
N THR A 19 -5.36 -18.28 22.18
CA THR A 19 -6.39 -19.10 21.53
C THR A 19 -6.80 -20.28 22.43
N GLY A 20 -5.82 -20.99 23.00
CA GLY A 20 -6.07 -22.10 23.93
C GLY A 20 -6.80 -21.64 25.18
N PHE A 21 -6.43 -20.51 25.77
CA PHE A 21 -7.10 -19.92 26.94
C PHE A 21 -8.57 -19.55 26.62
N ILE A 22 -8.81 -18.88 25.47
CA ILE A 22 -10.16 -18.48 25.08
C ILE A 22 -11.04 -19.71 24.78
N ILE A 23 -10.49 -20.74 24.11
CA ILE A 23 -11.20 -22.01 23.90
C ILE A 23 -11.54 -22.66 25.25
N GLY A 24 -10.57 -22.75 26.17
CA GLY A 24 -10.79 -23.33 27.51
C GLY A 24 -11.84 -22.58 28.32
N LEU A 25 -11.80 -21.25 28.29
CA LEU A 25 -12.79 -20.37 28.93
C LEU A 25 -14.19 -20.57 28.33
N SER A 26 -14.30 -20.75 27.02
CA SER A 26 -15.58 -20.96 26.34
C SER A 26 -16.16 -22.32 26.67
N ILE A 27 -15.32 -23.37 26.77
CA ILE A 27 -15.75 -24.71 27.24
C ILE A 27 -16.28 -24.62 28.67
N LEU A 28 -15.52 -23.95 29.56
CA LEU A 28 -15.95 -23.79 30.95
C LEU A 28 -17.27 -23.02 31.03
N LEU A 29 -17.42 -21.97 30.26
CA LEU A 29 -18.64 -21.16 30.23
C LEU A 29 -19.83 -21.99 29.69
N GLU A 30 -19.61 -22.79 28.64
CA GLU A 30 -20.62 -23.70 28.09
C GLU A 30 -21.09 -24.71 29.14
N LEU A 31 -20.16 -25.32 29.84
CA LEU A 31 -20.49 -26.27 30.91
C LEU A 31 -21.28 -25.61 32.05
N VAL A 32 -20.85 -24.43 32.51
CA VAL A 32 -21.52 -23.71 33.58
C VAL A 32 -22.92 -23.27 33.17
N VAL A 33 -23.09 -22.68 31.98
CA VAL A 33 -24.39 -22.18 31.50
C VAL A 33 -25.35 -23.37 31.27
N HIS A 34 -24.86 -24.45 30.72
CA HIS A 34 -25.68 -25.63 30.42
C HIS A 34 -26.09 -26.36 31.70
N PHE A 35 -25.15 -26.69 32.61
CA PHE A 35 -25.42 -27.47 33.83
C PHE A 35 -26.03 -26.66 34.96
N TYR A 36 -25.69 -25.34 35.07
CA TYR A 36 -26.16 -24.55 36.21
C TYR A 36 -27.39 -23.72 35.89
N PHE A 37 -27.52 -23.21 34.68
CA PHE A 37 -28.65 -22.36 34.28
C PHE A 37 -29.69 -23.04 33.39
N GLY A 38 -29.42 -24.21 32.83
CA GLY A 38 -30.35 -24.93 31.95
C GLY A 38 -30.71 -24.23 30.65
N ILE A 39 -29.90 -23.23 30.20
CA ILE A 39 -30.17 -22.37 29.06
C ILE A 39 -29.40 -22.88 27.83
N GLY A 40 -30.11 -23.56 26.91
CA GLY A 40 -29.50 -24.20 25.73
C GLY A 40 -29.22 -23.30 24.51
N ILE A 41 -29.67 -22.07 24.47
CA ILE A 41 -29.64 -21.27 23.23
C ILE A 41 -28.59 -20.19 23.23
N ILE A 42 -28.23 -19.59 24.36
CA ILE A 42 -27.40 -18.38 24.44
C ILE A 42 -25.90 -18.68 24.27
N TYR A 43 -25.41 -19.82 24.74
CA TYR A 43 -23.98 -20.11 24.78
C TYR A 43 -23.32 -20.39 23.42
N THR A 44 -24.09 -20.89 22.44
CA THR A 44 -23.54 -21.15 21.09
C THR A 44 -23.02 -19.88 20.40
N HIS A 45 -23.51 -18.72 20.78
CA HIS A 45 -23.05 -17.45 20.24
C HIS A 45 -21.65 -17.05 20.74
N PHE A 46 -21.16 -17.60 21.85
CA PHE A 46 -19.81 -17.35 22.35
C PHE A 46 -18.71 -17.98 21.47
N PHE A 47 -19.02 -18.95 20.61
CA PHE A 47 -18.07 -19.55 19.70
C PHE A 47 -17.74 -18.65 18.50
N TYR A 48 -18.66 -17.78 18.05
CA TYR A 48 -18.41 -16.91 16.90
C TYR A 48 -17.25 -15.91 17.11
N PRO A 49 -17.12 -15.21 18.26
CA PRO A 49 -15.96 -14.38 18.53
C PRO A 49 -14.62 -15.14 18.46
N ILE A 50 -14.61 -16.40 18.90
CA ILE A 50 -13.41 -17.26 18.86
C ILE A 50 -13.06 -17.59 17.41
N LEU A 51 -14.06 -17.93 16.59
CA LEU A 51 -13.86 -18.24 15.17
C LEU A 51 -13.35 -17.01 14.41
N ILE A 52 -13.88 -15.83 14.71
CA ILE A 52 -13.43 -14.56 14.12
C ILE A 52 -11.97 -14.27 14.52
N LEU A 53 -11.63 -14.43 15.80
CA LEU A 53 -10.26 -14.23 16.30
C LEU A 53 -9.28 -15.25 15.70
N ALA A 54 -9.71 -16.51 15.61
CA ALA A 54 -8.93 -17.57 14.97
C ALA A 54 -8.74 -17.28 13.47
N ALA A 55 -9.77 -16.82 12.78
CA ALA A 55 -9.69 -16.43 11.38
C ALA A 55 -8.72 -15.26 11.17
N PHE A 56 -8.74 -14.27 12.06
CA PHE A 56 -7.80 -13.15 12.04
C PHE A 56 -6.33 -13.58 12.20
N TRP A 57 -6.05 -14.59 13.03
CA TRP A 57 -4.67 -15.04 13.31
C TRP A 57 -4.19 -16.17 12.42
N TYR A 58 -5.08 -17.08 12.02
CA TYR A 58 -4.73 -18.33 11.33
C TYR A 58 -5.29 -18.43 9.91
N TYR A 59 -6.05 -17.42 9.45
CA TYR A 59 -6.65 -17.36 8.12
C TYR A 59 -7.44 -18.63 7.77
N ARG A 60 -7.28 -19.23 6.59
CA ARG A 60 -7.99 -20.46 6.19
C ARG A 60 -7.79 -21.62 7.16
N LYS A 61 -6.67 -21.65 7.89
CA LYS A 61 -6.42 -22.68 8.91
C LYS A 61 -7.37 -22.59 10.10
N ALA A 62 -8.11 -21.49 10.26
CA ALA A 62 -9.16 -21.36 11.28
C ALA A 62 -10.28 -22.42 11.14
N VAL A 63 -10.46 -23.00 9.94
CA VAL A 63 -11.41 -24.11 9.72
C VAL A 63 -11.15 -25.29 10.65
N TYR A 64 -9.90 -25.58 11.02
CA TYR A 64 -9.57 -26.64 11.96
C TYR A 64 -10.07 -26.37 13.39
N ILE A 65 -10.08 -25.08 13.78
CA ILE A 65 -10.66 -24.64 15.05
C ILE A 65 -12.19 -24.76 14.98
N GLY A 66 -12.79 -24.38 13.85
CA GLY A 66 -14.23 -24.58 13.61
C GLY A 66 -14.64 -26.04 13.70
N LEU A 67 -13.87 -26.96 13.11
CA LEU A 67 -14.10 -28.41 13.21
C LEU A 67 -13.95 -28.92 14.64
N LEU A 68 -12.94 -28.45 15.37
CA LEU A 68 -12.76 -28.85 16.80
C LEU A 68 -13.95 -28.38 17.64
N LEU A 69 -14.39 -27.13 17.51
CA LEU A 69 -15.54 -26.59 18.24
C LEU A 69 -16.84 -27.31 17.86
N THR A 70 -17.00 -27.69 16.59
CA THR A 70 -18.12 -28.51 16.11
C THR A 70 -18.15 -29.85 16.77
N ALA A 71 -17.05 -30.60 16.77
CA ALA A 71 -16.95 -31.93 17.38
C ALA A 71 -17.21 -31.87 18.89
N MET A 72 -16.65 -30.87 19.55
CA MET A 72 -16.84 -30.66 20.98
C MET A 72 -18.29 -30.33 21.32
N HIS A 73 -18.93 -29.44 20.57
CA HIS A 73 -20.33 -29.07 20.79
C HIS A 73 -21.27 -30.25 20.63
N ILE A 74 -21.09 -31.08 19.59
CA ILE A 74 -21.86 -32.32 19.38
C ILE A 74 -21.62 -33.29 20.51
N SER A 75 -20.38 -33.45 21.00
CA SER A 75 -20.04 -34.38 22.08
C SER A 75 -20.66 -33.97 23.41
N ILE A 76 -20.64 -32.70 23.76
CA ILE A 76 -21.25 -32.20 25.01
C ILE A 76 -22.76 -32.42 24.96
N GLU A 77 -23.42 -32.10 23.86
CA GLU A 77 -24.86 -32.26 23.72
C GLU A 77 -25.27 -33.75 23.83
N TYR A 78 -24.51 -34.64 23.17
CA TYR A 78 -24.75 -36.08 23.28
C TYR A 78 -24.59 -36.58 24.71
N LEU A 79 -23.59 -36.10 25.45
CA LEU A 79 -23.37 -36.48 26.86
C LEU A 79 -24.47 -35.97 27.78
N VAL A 80 -25.07 -34.84 27.47
CA VAL A 80 -26.09 -34.21 28.31
C VAL A 80 -27.49 -34.70 27.98
N ALA A 81 -27.85 -34.76 26.72
CA ALA A 81 -29.22 -35.06 26.26
C ALA A 81 -29.40 -36.53 25.82
N GLY A 82 -28.31 -37.28 25.68
CA GLY A 82 -28.36 -38.68 25.20
C GLY A 82 -28.66 -38.82 23.70
N SER A 83 -28.92 -37.73 23.01
CA SER A 83 -29.20 -37.68 21.58
C SER A 83 -28.75 -36.32 21.00
N VAL A 84 -28.52 -36.25 19.68
CA VAL A 84 -28.13 -35.00 18.99
C VAL A 84 -29.31 -34.56 18.11
N PRO A 85 -30.06 -33.52 18.47
CA PRO A 85 -31.12 -32.96 17.62
C PRO A 85 -30.58 -32.41 16.32
N GLU A 86 -31.36 -32.46 15.22
CA GLU A 86 -30.97 -31.93 13.91
C GLU A 86 -30.57 -30.45 13.97
N ALA A 87 -31.23 -29.65 14.80
CA ALA A 87 -30.89 -28.22 14.98
C ALA A 87 -29.45 -28.02 15.49
N ILE A 88 -28.88 -28.96 16.25
CA ILE A 88 -27.51 -28.90 16.73
C ILE A 88 -26.53 -29.20 15.59
N LEU A 89 -26.84 -30.15 14.73
CA LEU A 89 -26.02 -30.47 13.57
C LEU A 89 -25.94 -29.27 12.58
N VAL A 90 -27.06 -28.57 12.38
CA VAL A 90 -27.09 -27.38 11.56
C VAL A 90 -26.22 -26.26 12.16
N ARG A 91 -26.34 -26.02 13.48
CA ARG A 91 -25.49 -25.00 14.18
C ARG A 91 -24.03 -25.39 14.16
N ALA A 92 -23.70 -26.62 14.38
CA ALA A 92 -22.34 -27.14 14.34
C ALA A 92 -21.73 -26.96 12.94
N GLY A 93 -22.47 -27.20 11.87
CA GLY A 93 -22.06 -26.92 10.50
C GLY A 93 -21.80 -25.44 10.25
N MET A 94 -22.56 -24.54 10.87
CA MET A 94 -22.34 -23.10 10.75
C MET A 94 -20.99 -22.65 11.33
N PHE A 95 -20.44 -23.30 12.34
CA PHE A 95 -19.11 -22.97 12.86
C PHE A 95 -18.02 -23.18 11.81
N VAL A 96 -18.11 -24.27 11.04
CA VAL A 96 -17.16 -24.56 9.95
C VAL A 96 -17.30 -23.53 8.82
N ILE A 97 -18.53 -23.22 8.44
CA ILE A 97 -18.81 -22.24 7.38
C ILE A 97 -18.30 -20.85 7.78
N VAL A 98 -18.60 -20.40 9.00
CA VAL A 98 -18.16 -19.10 9.50
C VAL A 98 -16.62 -19.05 9.62
N ALA A 99 -15.99 -20.10 10.13
CA ALA A 99 -14.54 -20.18 10.23
C ALA A 99 -13.86 -20.11 8.85
N PHE A 100 -14.41 -20.79 7.86
CA PHE A 100 -13.91 -20.77 6.47
C PHE A 100 -14.12 -19.40 5.83
N ALA A 101 -15.33 -18.86 5.88
CA ALA A 101 -15.67 -17.58 5.27
C ALA A 101 -14.87 -16.42 5.89
N ALA A 102 -14.79 -16.37 7.23
CA ALA A 102 -14.01 -15.37 7.92
C ALA A 102 -12.51 -15.53 7.64
N GLY A 103 -11.98 -16.76 7.63
CA GLY A 103 -10.59 -17.04 7.31
C GLY A 103 -10.22 -16.61 5.90
N TYR A 104 -11.08 -16.89 4.91
CA TYR A 104 -10.91 -16.44 3.54
C TYR A 104 -10.94 -14.92 3.41
N LEU A 105 -11.91 -14.27 4.09
CA LEU A 105 -12.03 -12.80 4.07
C LEU A 105 -10.81 -12.13 4.70
N PHE A 106 -10.33 -12.60 5.86
CA PHE A 106 -9.15 -12.03 6.50
C PHE A 106 -7.86 -12.27 5.72
N GLU A 107 -7.75 -13.40 5.03
CA GLU A 107 -6.62 -13.67 4.13
C GLU A 107 -6.62 -12.68 2.97
N ARG A 108 -7.77 -12.50 2.31
CA ARG A 108 -7.93 -11.54 1.23
C ARG A 108 -7.68 -10.09 1.68
N LEU A 109 -8.23 -9.67 2.82
CA LEU A 109 -7.99 -8.35 3.40
C LEU A 109 -6.52 -8.14 3.80
N ARG A 110 -5.81 -9.18 4.21
CA ARG A 110 -4.37 -9.10 4.49
C ARG A 110 -3.59 -8.85 3.20
N ASP A 111 -3.93 -9.59 2.14
CA ASP A 111 -3.25 -9.48 0.85
C ASP A 111 -3.51 -8.09 0.23
N GLU A 112 -4.73 -7.58 0.34
CA GLU A 112 -5.06 -6.19 0.00
C GLU A 112 -4.37 -5.17 0.93
N ARG A 113 -4.26 -5.43 2.25
CA ARG A 113 -3.54 -4.56 3.20
C ARG A 113 -2.03 -4.58 3.03
N SER A 114 -1.42 -5.70 2.67
CA SER A 114 0.01 -5.76 2.38
C SER A 114 0.33 -4.96 1.11
N ALA A 115 -0.55 -5.01 0.11
CA ALA A 115 -0.50 -4.17 -1.07
C ALA A 115 -0.76 -2.68 -0.72
N PHE A 116 -1.74 -2.38 0.13
CA PHE A 116 -2.09 -1.03 0.56
C PHE A 116 -1.09 -0.43 1.57
N GLY A 117 -0.52 -1.25 2.46
CA GLY A 117 0.54 -0.84 3.39
C GLY A 117 1.86 -0.53 2.69
N ALA A 118 2.21 -1.29 1.65
CA ALA A 118 3.32 -0.96 0.76
C ALA A 118 3.04 0.33 -0.05
N TYR A 119 1.76 0.59 -0.34
CA TYR A 119 1.29 1.80 -1.00
C TYR A 119 1.38 3.05 -0.09
N LEU A 120 0.97 2.96 1.19
CA LEU A 120 0.97 4.08 2.13
C LEU A 120 2.34 4.42 2.72
N LEU A 121 3.24 3.43 2.86
CA LEU A 121 4.54 3.61 3.50
C LEU A 121 5.66 3.92 2.52
N GLY A 122 5.36 4.21 1.25
CA GLY A 122 6.33 4.49 0.20
C GLY A 122 7.56 3.62 0.44
N TYR A 123 7.68 2.50 -0.26
CA TYR A 123 8.78 1.55 -0.10
C TYR A 123 10.11 2.27 0.11
N SER A 124 10.42 2.55 1.40
CA SER A 124 11.74 3.03 1.79
C SER A 124 12.66 1.85 1.63
N GLU A 125 13.58 1.95 0.69
CA GLU A 125 14.73 1.07 0.59
C GLU A 125 15.35 0.86 1.97
N LYS A 126 15.02 -0.26 2.59
CA LYS A 126 15.91 -0.94 3.51
C LYS A 126 16.09 -2.36 3.00
N LYS A 127 17.18 -2.55 2.26
CA LYS A 127 17.91 -3.80 2.26
C LYS A 127 18.16 -4.17 3.73
N GLU A 128 17.33 -5.07 4.24
CA GLU A 128 17.65 -5.95 5.38
C GLU A 128 16.33 -6.61 5.83
N ASP A 129 16.09 -7.77 5.40
CA ASP A 129 15.84 -8.99 6.18
C ASP A 129 15.32 -10.12 5.27
N LYS A 130 16.28 -10.80 4.63
CA LYS A 130 16.04 -12.05 3.87
C LYS A 130 16.00 -13.27 4.80
N THR A 131 15.35 -13.15 5.96
CA THR A 131 15.26 -14.28 6.87
C THR A 131 13.83 -14.53 7.34
N HIS A 132 13.01 -15.13 6.48
CA HIS A 132 11.91 -15.97 6.96
C HIS A 132 11.31 -16.82 5.84
N PHE A 133 12.13 -17.48 5.09
CA PHE A 133 11.88 -18.85 4.60
C PHE A 133 13.23 -19.37 4.14
N ALA A 134 13.92 -20.07 4.99
CA ALA A 134 15.11 -20.81 4.63
C ALA A 134 14.73 -22.28 4.44
N PRO A 135 14.57 -22.73 3.20
CA PRO A 135 14.63 -24.15 2.87
C PRO A 135 16.07 -24.53 2.49
N ASP A 136 17.05 -23.97 3.19
CA ASP A 136 18.49 -24.11 2.85
C ASP A 136 19.06 -25.53 2.96
N ARG A 137 18.27 -26.56 3.21
CA ARG A 137 18.83 -27.90 3.46
C ARG A 137 18.26 -29.07 2.66
N LEU A 138 17.20 -28.91 1.86
CA LEU A 138 16.59 -30.02 1.11
C LEU A 138 16.53 -29.87 -0.41
N LEU A 139 16.68 -28.68 -0.96
CA LEU A 139 16.43 -28.36 -2.36
C LEU A 139 17.63 -28.45 -3.33
N PRO A 140 18.93 -28.36 -2.91
CA PRO A 140 20.03 -28.47 -3.87
C PRO A 140 20.08 -29.80 -4.64
N ARG A 141 19.33 -30.80 -4.22
CA ARG A 141 19.30 -32.12 -4.85
C ARG A 141 18.25 -32.28 -5.97
N ILE A 142 17.26 -31.37 -6.01
CA ILE A 142 16.14 -31.45 -6.96
C ILE A 142 16.33 -30.49 -8.13
N LEU A 143 17.04 -29.37 -7.94
CA LEU A 143 17.15 -28.28 -8.91
C LEU A 143 18.37 -28.32 -9.84
N GLY A 144 19.09 -29.42 -9.95
CA GLY A 144 20.23 -29.53 -10.88
C GLY A 144 21.42 -28.63 -10.54
N GLN A 145 22.42 -28.59 -11.39
CA GLN A 145 23.57 -27.71 -11.24
C GLN A 145 23.17 -26.25 -11.40
N PRO A 146 23.67 -25.32 -10.56
CA PRO A 146 23.47 -23.89 -10.80
C PRO A 146 24.05 -23.53 -12.18
N GLY A 147 23.20 -23.27 -13.15
CA GLY A 147 23.60 -22.94 -14.52
C GLY A 147 22.89 -23.72 -15.64
N ASP A 148 22.08 -24.73 -15.31
CA ASP A 148 21.28 -25.44 -16.30
C ASP A 148 19.94 -24.74 -16.58
N VAL A 149 19.96 -23.80 -17.49
CA VAL A 149 18.80 -23.01 -17.91
C VAL A 149 17.65 -23.89 -18.37
N GLU A 150 17.93 -24.92 -19.17
CA GLU A 150 16.92 -25.82 -19.72
C GLU A 150 16.22 -26.62 -18.60
N HIS A 151 16.98 -27.03 -17.60
CA HIS A 151 16.45 -27.70 -16.42
C HIS A 151 15.49 -26.82 -15.63
N HIS A 152 15.85 -25.57 -15.38
CA HIS A 152 14.98 -24.61 -14.70
C HIS A 152 13.75 -24.25 -15.54
N ILE A 153 13.88 -24.08 -16.86
CA ILE A 153 12.74 -23.88 -17.77
C ILE A 153 11.76 -25.04 -17.69
N ALA A 154 12.26 -26.29 -17.65
CA ALA A 154 11.39 -27.46 -17.48
C ALA A 154 10.64 -27.45 -16.14
N HIS A 155 11.28 -26.97 -15.07
CA HIS A 155 10.69 -26.85 -13.73
C HIS A 155 9.61 -25.76 -13.61
N LEU A 156 9.55 -24.78 -14.49
CA LEU A 156 8.44 -23.80 -14.54
C LEU A 156 7.09 -24.46 -14.80
N ARG A 157 7.07 -25.71 -15.31
CA ARG A 157 5.86 -26.50 -15.55
C ARG A 157 5.55 -27.52 -14.45
N SER A 158 6.25 -27.48 -13.31
CA SER A 158 6.02 -28.39 -12.20
C SER A 158 4.61 -28.24 -11.62
N ARG A 159 4.02 -29.35 -11.15
CA ARG A 159 2.76 -29.32 -10.40
C ARG A 159 2.91 -28.64 -9.03
N ASN A 160 4.11 -28.65 -8.45
CA ASN A 160 4.40 -28.02 -7.18
C ASN A 160 4.73 -26.53 -7.39
N PRO A 161 3.94 -25.59 -6.80
CA PRO A 161 4.17 -24.17 -6.96
C PRO A 161 5.51 -23.71 -6.36
N ASP A 162 6.01 -24.35 -5.29
CA ASP A 162 7.31 -24.00 -4.71
C ASP A 162 8.45 -24.26 -5.71
N VAL A 163 8.36 -25.35 -6.49
CA VAL A 163 9.35 -25.66 -7.53
C VAL A 163 9.28 -24.64 -8.66
N ARG A 164 8.06 -24.24 -9.09
CA ARG A 164 7.90 -23.18 -10.10
C ARG A 164 8.47 -21.85 -9.61
N TYR A 165 8.19 -21.48 -8.37
CA TYR A 165 8.69 -20.25 -7.73
C TYR A 165 10.23 -20.21 -7.70
N GLU A 166 10.88 -21.29 -7.26
CA GLU A 166 12.34 -21.35 -7.16
C GLU A 166 13.01 -21.40 -8.54
N ALA A 167 12.42 -22.13 -9.50
CA ALA A 167 12.91 -22.17 -10.87
C ALA A 167 12.86 -20.78 -11.53
N ALA A 168 11.76 -20.02 -11.30
CA ALA A 168 11.65 -18.64 -11.78
C ALA A 168 12.71 -17.74 -11.19
N GLY A 169 12.96 -17.81 -9.87
CA GLY A 169 14.00 -17.06 -9.20
C GLY A 169 15.40 -17.38 -9.72
N ALA A 170 15.72 -18.67 -9.90
CA ALA A 170 16.99 -19.13 -10.46
C ALA A 170 17.23 -18.61 -11.89
N LEU A 171 16.20 -18.63 -12.75
CA LEU A 171 16.28 -18.09 -14.11
C LEU A 171 16.48 -16.58 -14.14
N GLY A 172 15.88 -15.85 -13.19
CA GLY A 172 16.11 -14.41 -13.04
C GLY A 172 17.56 -14.09 -12.66
N GLU A 173 18.17 -14.89 -11.79
CA GLU A 173 19.59 -14.73 -11.42
C GLU A 173 20.56 -15.13 -12.54
N LEU A 174 20.20 -16.16 -13.35
CA LEU A 174 20.98 -16.58 -14.50
C LEU A 174 20.94 -15.56 -15.66
N GLY A 175 19.83 -14.83 -15.81
CA GLY A 175 19.72 -13.79 -16.83
C GLY A 175 19.70 -14.27 -18.28
N ASP A 176 19.48 -15.57 -18.52
CA ASP A 176 19.48 -16.15 -19.88
C ASP A 176 18.19 -15.81 -20.62
N THR A 177 18.32 -15.16 -21.77
CA THR A 177 17.18 -14.66 -22.57
C THR A 177 16.23 -15.75 -23.04
N ARG A 178 16.66 -17.03 -23.11
CA ARG A 178 15.78 -18.17 -23.43
C ARG A 178 14.64 -18.35 -22.42
N ALA A 179 14.83 -17.89 -21.18
CA ALA A 179 13.83 -17.97 -20.14
C ALA A 179 12.74 -16.88 -20.21
N ILE A 180 12.93 -15.82 -21.00
CA ILE A 180 12.00 -14.67 -21.04
C ILE A 180 10.58 -15.11 -21.43
N GLY A 181 10.42 -15.85 -22.51
CA GLY A 181 9.10 -16.35 -22.93
C GLY A 181 8.42 -17.21 -21.86
N PRO A 182 9.08 -18.30 -21.38
CA PRO A 182 8.53 -19.11 -20.30
C PRO A 182 8.21 -18.34 -19.00
N LEU A 183 9.01 -17.36 -18.60
CA LEU A 183 8.72 -16.52 -17.45
C LEU A 183 7.55 -15.56 -17.70
N ALA A 184 7.41 -15.04 -18.92
CA ALA A 184 6.26 -14.21 -19.27
C ALA A 184 4.94 -15.00 -19.23
N GLU A 185 4.95 -16.28 -19.68
CA GLU A 185 3.82 -17.19 -19.51
C GLU A 185 3.55 -17.49 -18.02
N LEU A 186 4.59 -17.63 -17.20
CA LEU A 186 4.45 -17.92 -15.77
C LEU A 186 3.84 -16.75 -14.97
N MET A 187 3.81 -15.54 -15.50
CA MET A 187 3.05 -14.44 -14.92
C MET A 187 1.54 -14.71 -14.89
N HIS A 188 1.04 -15.72 -15.60
CA HIS A 188 -0.36 -16.16 -15.57
C HIS A 188 -0.60 -17.36 -14.64
N ASP A 189 0.37 -17.71 -13.78
CA ASP A 189 0.25 -18.84 -12.86
C ASP A 189 -0.94 -18.69 -11.91
N GLU A 190 -1.54 -19.80 -11.52
CA GLU A 190 -2.63 -19.82 -10.53
C GLU A 190 -2.21 -19.27 -9.16
N GLU A 191 -0.95 -19.47 -8.78
CA GLU A 191 -0.39 -19.04 -7.50
C GLU A 191 0.21 -17.63 -7.59
N SER A 192 -0.28 -16.70 -6.77
CA SER A 192 0.14 -15.29 -6.78
C SER A 192 1.64 -15.11 -6.49
N GLY A 193 2.22 -15.96 -5.63
CA GLY A 193 3.65 -15.94 -5.33
C GLY A 193 4.51 -16.30 -6.53
N VAL A 194 4.05 -17.24 -7.36
CA VAL A 194 4.73 -17.65 -8.59
C VAL A 194 4.66 -16.54 -9.64
N ARG A 195 3.47 -15.92 -9.82
CA ARG A 195 3.31 -14.75 -10.72
C ARG A 195 4.28 -13.62 -10.34
N TRP A 196 4.35 -13.32 -9.02
CA TRP A 196 5.25 -12.28 -8.52
C TRP A 196 6.73 -12.60 -8.78
N MET A 197 7.17 -13.84 -8.53
CA MET A 197 8.54 -14.25 -8.80
C MET A 197 8.88 -14.20 -10.28
N ALA A 198 7.94 -14.55 -11.17
CA ALA A 198 8.11 -14.44 -12.61
C ALA A 198 8.32 -12.97 -13.04
N ALA A 199 7.54 -12.04 -12.48
CA ALA A 199 7.70 -10.62 -12.76
C ALA A 199 9.05 -10.07 -12.23
N ASP A 200 9.49 -10.48 -11.03
CA ASP A 200 10.80 -10.11 -10.45
C ASP A 200 11.95 -10.66 -11.32
N ALA A 201 11.84 -11.92 -11.76
CA ALA A 201 12.83 -12.54 -12.65
C ALA A 201 12.94 -11.80 -13.99
N LEU A 202 11.81 -11.44 -14.61
CA LEU A 202 11.79 -10.65 -15.84
C LEU A 202 12.38 -9.24 -15.62
N ALA A 203 12.11 -8.62 -14.47
CA ALA A 203 12.71 -7.33 -14.13
C ALA A 203 14.24 -7.42 -14.05
N LYS A 204 14.79 -8.48 -13.45
CA LYS A 204 16.23 -8.75 -13.39
C LYS A 204 16.86 -8.98 -14.77
N MET A 205 16.10 -9.50 -15.72
CA MET A 205 16.56 -9.69 -17.11
C MET A 205 16.66 -8.38 -17.90
N GLY A 206 16.09 -7.30 -17.37
CA GLY A 206 16.26 -5.96 -17.91
C GLY A 206 15.64 -5.76 -19.29
N ALA A 207 16.34 -5.01 -20.14
CA ALA A 207 15.82 -4.50 -21.42
C ALA A 207 15.28 -5.59 -22.39
N ALA A 208 15.74 -6.83 -22.26
CA ALA A 208 15.27 -7.95 -23.10
C ALA A 208 13.83 -8.40 -22.76
N ALA A 209 13.38 -8.17 -21.50
CA ALA A 209 12.05 -8.54 -21.03
C ALA A 209 10.98 -7.45 -21.27
N VAL A 210 11.35 -6.28 -21.77
CA VAL A 210 10.45 -5.12 -21.89
C VAL A 210 9.24 -5.43 -22.77
N GLU A 211 9.44 -6.00 -23.96
CA GLU A 211 8.34 -6.27 -24.90
C GLU A 211 7.30 -7.27 -24.37
N PRO A 212 7.70 -8.43 -23.80
CA PRO A 212 6.75 -9.34 -23.14
C PRO A 212 6.00 -8.69 -21.97
N LEU A 213 6.65 -7.86 -21.19
CA LEU A 213 6.01 -7.14 -20.08
C LEU A 213 5.01 -6.08 -20.58
N ILE A 214 5.32 -5.38 -21.69
CA ILE A 214 4.37 -4.46 -22.35
C ILE A 214 3.11 -5.20 -22.82
N GLN A 215 3.25 -6.41 -23.33
CA GLN A 215 2.10 -7.23 -23.71
C GLN A 215 1.24 -7.59 -22.49
N ASN A 216 1.87 -7.90 -21.37
CA ASN A 216 1.19 -8.23 -20.11
C ASN A 216 0.45 -7.03 -19.46
N LEU A 217 0.77 -5.78 -19.81
CA LEU A 217 -0.02 -4.61 -19.40
C LEU A 217 -1.47 -4.63 -19.91
N ARG A 218 -1.77 -5.45 -20.93
CA ARG A 218 -3.12 -5.57 -21.53
C ARG A 218 -3.81 -6.88 -21.19
N HIS A 219 -3.27 -7.64 -20.24
CA HIS A 219 -3.84 -8.94 -19.86
C HIS A 219 -5.21 -8.75 -19.17
N GLY A 220 -6.09 -9.76 -19.28
CA GLY A 220 -7.41 -9.72 -18.65
C GLY A 220 -7.36 -9.73 -17.11
N ASP A 221 -6.36 -10.37 -16.52
CA ASP A 221 -6.15 -10.43 -15.08
C ASP A 221 -5.47 -9.16 -14.57
N VAL A 222 -6.08 -8.54 -13.55
CA VAL A 222 -5.58 -7.33 -12.87
C VAL A 222 -4.19 -7.55 -12.27
N ASP A 223 -3.96 -8.72 -11.66
CA ASP A 223 -2.69 -9.03 -11.03
C ASP A 223 -1.54 -9.03 -12.05
N VAL A 224 -1.76 -9.59 -13.22
CA VAL A 224 -0.77 -9.61 -14.30
C VAL A 224 -0.45 -8.18 -14.77
N ARG A 225 -1.47 -7.33 -14.94
CA ARG A 225 -1.27 -5.96 -15.41
C ARG A 225 -0.43 -5.13 -14.43
N TRP A 226 -0.75 -5.15 -13.12
CA TRP A 226 0.01 -4.34 -12.17
C TRP A 226 1.42 -4.88 -11.92
N MET A 227 1.62 -6.21 -11.96
CA MET A 227 2.95 -6.82 -11.84
C MET A 227 3.82 -6.46 -13.05
N ALA A 228 3.26 -6.46 -14.26
CA ALA A 228 3.95 -6.03 -15.47
C ALA A 228 4.36 -4.54 -15.38
N ALA A 229 3.45 -3.68 -14.89
CA ALA A 229 3.75 -2.26 -14.68
C ALA A 229 4.90 -2.07 -13.68
N LEU A 230 4.89 -2.82 -12.56
CA LEU A 230 5.95 -2.78 -11.55
C LEU A 230 7.31 -3.19 -12.14
N ALA A 231 7.35 -4.33 -12.83
CA ALA A 231 8.57 -4.86 -13.46
C ALA A 231 9.15 -3.89 -14.51
N LEU A 232 8.29 -3.27 -15.34
CA LEU A 232 8.72 -2.25 -16.30
C LEU A 232 9.31 -1.01 -15.62
N GLY A 233 8.75 -0.61 -14.49
CA GLY A 233 9.29 0.48 -13.67
C GLY A 233 10.65 0.14 -13.07
N ASP A 234 10.86 -1.12 -12.65
CA ASP A 234 12.14 -1.59 -12.11
C ASP A 234 13.23 -1.69 -13.19
N ILE A 235 12.85 -2.06 -14.41
CA ILE A 235 13.76 -2.05 -15.57
C ILE A 235 14.16 -0.62 -15.95
N GLY A 236 13.24 0.34 -15.90
CA GLY A 236 13.54 1.74 -16.23
C GLY A 236 13.74 2.03 -17.71
N ASP A 237 13.31 1.15 -18.62
CA ASP A 237 13.52 1.31 -20.07
C ASP A 237 12.54 2.33 -20.67
N PRO A 238 13.02 3.30 -21.50
CA PRO A 238 12.16 4.33 -22.08
C PRO A 238 11.05 3.77 -22.99
N ARG A 239 11.18 2.60 -23.57
CA ARG A 239 10.13 1.95 -24.36
C ARG A 239 8.84 1.70 -23.58
N ALA A 240 8.95 1.56 -22.26
CA ALA A 240 7.81 1.36 -21.39
C ALA A 240 6.99 2.63 -21.12
N VAL A 241 7.52 3.84 -21.39
CA VAL A 241 6.87 5.12 -21.03
C VAL A 241 5.49 5.25 -21.65
N LEU A 242 5.36 5.15 -22.97
CA LEU A 242 4.04 5.28 -23.63
C LEU A 242 3.06 4.18 -23.23
N PRO A 243 3.43 2.89 -23.20
CA PRO A 243 2.55 1.84 -22.68
C PRO A 243 2.06 2.11 -21.25
N LEU A 244 2.94 2.56 -20.34
CA LEU A 244 2.56 2.87 -18.97
C LEU A 244 1.63 4.09 -18.88
N ILE A 245 1.80 5.09 -19.74
CA ILE A 245 0.85 6.21 -19.85
C ILE A 245 -0.54 5.72 -20.27
N HIS A 246 -0.62 4.80 -21.23
CA HIS A 246 -1.90 4.17 -21.57
C HIS A 246 -2.51 3.41 -20.38
N THR A 247 -1.68 2.78 -19.56
CA THR A 247 -2.11 2.05 -18.37
C THR A 247 -2.62 2.99 -17.26
N LEU A 248 -2.35 4.30 -17.31
CA LEU A 248 -3.00 5.29 -16.41
C LEU A 248 -4.53 5.38 -16.62
N LYS A 249 -5.06 4.83 -17.72
CA LYS A 249 -6.50 4.72 -18.03
C LYS A 249 -7.08 3.35 -17.69
N ASP A 250 -6.32 2.47 -17.03
CA ASP A 250 -6.82 1.14 -16.65
C ASP A 250 -8.10 1.25 -15.82
N GLU A 251 -9.02 0.32 -16.00
CA GLU A 251 -10.25 0.25 -15.22
C GLU A 251 -9.99 0.10 -13.72
N ASP A 252 -8.92 -0.64 -13.36
CA ASP A 252 -8.53 -0.87 -11.98
C ASP A 252 -7.63 0.25 -11.44
N ALA A 253 -8.02 0.83 -10.30
CA ALA A 253 -7.30 1.94 -9.67
C ALA A 253 -5.91 1.55 -9.16
N TYR A 254 -5.70 0.28 -8.78
CA TYR A 254 -4.42 -0.21 -8.32
C TYR A 254 -3.43 -0.30 -9.49
N VAL A 255 -3.88 -0.80 -10.65
CA VAL A 255 -3.08 -0.84 -11.88
C VAL A 255 -2.67 0.57 -12.31
N ARG A 256 -3.62 1.54 -12.34
CA ARG A 256 -3.31 2.96 -12.62
C ARG A 256 -2.23 3.50 -11.70
N SER A 257 -2.35 3.23 -10.40
CA SER A 257 -1.39 3.67 -9.40
C SER A 257 0.00 3.05 -9.60
N ARG A 258 0.07 1.75 -9.94
CA ARG A 258 1.34 1.07 -10.23
C ARG A 258 2.00 1.58 -11.50
N ALA A 259 1.23 1.86 -12.54
CA ALA A 259 1.73 2.50 -13.76
C ALA A 259 2.32 3.89 -13.48
N ALA A 260 1.65 4.70 -12.66
CA ALA A 260 2.16 6.01 -12.26
C ALA A 260 3.48 5.92 -11.47
N LEU A 261 3.57 4.97 -10.51
CA LEU A 261 4.80 4.73 -9.75
C LEU A 261 5.93 4.20 -10.64
N ALA A 262 5.62 3.35 -11.61
CA ALA A 262 6.57 2.85 -12.60
C ALA A 262 7.14 4.00 -13.45
N LEU A 263 6.28 4.90 -13.93
CA LEU A 263 6.71 6.11 -14.63
C LEU A 263 7.60 7.00 -13.75
N GLY A 264 7.27 7.12 -12.47
CA GLY A 264 8.11 7.82 -11.49
C GLY A 264 9.49 7.18 -11.33
N LYS A 265 9.61 5.84 -11.34
CA LYS A 265 10.87 5.10 -11.30
C LYS A 265 11.70 5.28 -12.58
N ILE A 266 11.06 5.26 -13.76
CA ILE A 266 11.73 5.58 -15.05
C ILE A 266 12.33 6.99 -15.02
N GLY A 267 11.71 7.90 -14.29
CA GLY A 267 12.30 9.17 -13.93
C GLY A 267 12.30 10.19 -15.08
N ALA A 268 13.44 10.87 -15.27
CA ALA A 268 13.56 12.01 -16.19
C ALA A 268 13.12 11.70 -17.63
N LEU A 269 13.23 10.47 -18.08
CA LEU A 269 12.81 10.05 -19.43
C LEU A 269 11.30 10.16 -19.66
N ALA A 270 10.50 10.04 -18.58
CA ALA A 270 9.05 10.16 -18.64
C ALA A 270 8.55 11.61 -18.40
N ARG A 271 9.39 12.49 -17.83
CA ARG A 271 8.98 13.80 -17.29
C ARG A 271 8.26 14.68 -18.30
N GLU A 272 8.83 14.89 -19.46
CA GLU A 272 8.26 15.79 -20.47
C GLU A 272 6.88 15.32 -20.94
N ILE A 273 6.75 14.01 -21.17
CA ILE A 273 5.47 13.41 -21.58
C ILE A 273 4.44 13.52 -20.46
N LEU A 274 4.84 13.31 -19.20
CA LEU A 274 3.95 13.44 -18.04
C LEU A 274 3.46 14.88 -17.84
N ILE A 275 4.32 15.88 -18.05
CA ILE A 275 3.92 17.30 -18.01
C ILE A 275 2.86 17.60 -19.09
N ARG A 276 3.02 17.05 -20.28
CA ARG A 276 2.02 17.18 -21.36
C ARG A 276 0.72 16.45 -20.99
N GLN A 277 0.80 15.25 -20.44
CA GLN A 277 -0.39 14.51 -19.99
C GLN A 277 -1.13 15.20 -18.84
N LEU A 278 -0.42 15.95 -18.01
CA LEU A 278 -1.03 16.76 -16.94
C LEU A 278 -1.88 17.92 -17.53
N ALA A 279 -1.51 18.43 -18.71
CA ALA A 279 -2.27 19.49 -19.38
C ALA A 279 -3.44 18.96 -20.23
N GLU A 280 -3.28 17.82 -20.87
CA GLU A 280 -4.17 17.32 -21.92
C GLU A 280 -4.98 16.07 -21.55
N GLY A 281 -4.59 15.36 -20.48
CA GLY A 281 -5.21 14.08 -20.07
C GLY A 281 -6.58 14.23 -19.43
N ASP A 282 -7.28 13.12 -19.32
CA ASP A 282 -8.47 13.02 -18.45
C ASP A 282 -8.06 13.02 -16.96
N ASP A 283 -9.04 13.08 -16.06
CA ASP A 283 -8.82 13.19 -14.61
C ASP A 283 -7.92 12.09 -14.05
N ASP A 284 -8.08 10.84 -14.50
CA ASP A 284 -7.29 9.71 -14.01
C ASP A 284 -5.85 9.78 -14.51
N VAL A 285 -5.65 10.17 -15.78
CA VAL A 285 -4.32 10.39 -16.36
C VAL A 285 -3.61 11.56 -15.69
N ARG A 286 -4.30 12.70 -15.48
CA ARG A 286 -3.72 13.85 -14.77
C ARG A 286 -3.34 13.49 -13.35
N TRP A 287 -4.21 12.75 -12.62
CA TRP A 287 -3.90 12.24 -11.28
C TRP A 287 -2.66 11.34 -11.27
N GLY A 288 -2.57 10.40 -12.24
CA GLY A 288 -1.41 9.52 -12.41
C GLY A 288 -0.13 10.30 -12.75
N ALA A 289 -0.24 11.30 -13.62
CA ALA A 289 0.88 12.18 -13.98
C ALA A 289 1.41 12.96 -12.77
N VAL A 290 0.52 13.50 -11.93
CA VAL A 290 0.89 14.16 -10.66
C VAL A 290 1.63 13.19 -9.73
N LEU A 291 1.14 11.95 -9.58
CA LEU A 291 1.80 10.94 -8.75
C LEU A 291 3.22 10.62 -9.25
N ALA A 292 3.37 10.44 -10.56
CA ALA A 292 4.67 10.15 -11.18
C ALA A 292 5.63 11.35 -11.07
N LEU A 293 5.17 12.57 -11.39
CA LEU A 293 5.96 13.79 -11.30
C LEU A 293 6.44 14.08 -9.87
N GLY A 294 5.61 13.77 -8.86
CA GLY A 294 6.01 13.85 -7.46
C GLY A 294 7.19 12.94 -7.09
N LYS A 295 7.32 11.77 -7.75
CA LYS A 295 8.47 10.86 -7.56
C LYS A 295 9.70 11.28 -8.37
N ILE A 296 9.49 11.86 -9.53
CA ILE A 296 10.59 12.37 -10.38
C ILE A 296 11.26 13.57 -9.74
N ALA A 297 10.47 14.45 -9.12
CA ALA A 297 10.90 15.71 -8.56
C ALA A 297 11.64 16.62 -9.60
N GLY A 298 12.40 17.63 -9.13
CA GLY A 298 13.12 18.57 -9.99
C GLY A 298 12.29 19.80 -10.37
N ALA A 299 12.97 20.86 -10.85
CA ALA A 299 12.36 22.18 -11.02
C ALA A 299 11.14 22.18 -11.95
N GLU A 300 11.23 21.51 -13.09
CA GLU A 300 10.13 21.44 -14.07
C GLU A 300 8.93 20.65 -13.53
N ALA A 301 9.18 19.55 -12.80
CA ALA A 301 8.12 18.78 -12.15
C ALA A 301 7.44 19.61 -11.05
N ILE A 302 8.20 20.31 -10.22
CA ILE A 302 7.67 21.22 -9.19
C ILE A 302 6.79 22.29 -9.80
N ALA A 303 7.24 22.96 -10.89
CA ALA A 303 6.45 23.98 -11.58
C ALA A 303 5.13 23.40 -12.13
N ALA A 304 5.17 22.22 -12.75
CA ALA A 304 3.97 21.56 -13.25
C ALA A 304 3.01 21.16 -12.13
N LEU A 305 3.52 20.68 -10.99
CA LEU A 305 2.73 20.34 -9.81
C LEU A 305 2.09 21.56 -9.16
N ILE A 306 2.79 22.71 -9.13
CA ILE A 306 2.22 23.98 -8.65
C ILE A 306 1.04 24.39 -9.53
N ASN A 307 1.18 24.33 -10.87
CA ASN A 307 0.07 24.61 -11.78
C ASN A 307 -1.12 23.65 -11.55
N ALA A 308 -0.85 22.39 -11.21
CA ALA A 308 -1.88 21.40 -10.92
C ALA A 308 -2.64 21.65 -9.60
N LEU A 309 -2.18 22.56 -8.73
CA LEU A 309 -2.97 23.03 -7.58
C LEU A 309 -4.23 23.81 -8.00
N GLY A 310 -4.26 24.35 -9.22
CA GLY A 310 -5.44 24.97 -9.84
C GLY A 310 -6.26 24.05 -10.73
N ASP A 311 -6.01 22.73 -10.74
CA ASP A 311 -6.72 21.78 -11.60
C ASP A 311 -8.24 21.79 -11.35
N SER A 312 -9.03 21.51 -12.38
CA SER A 312 -10.48 21.38 -12.27
C SER A 312 -10.91 20.24 -11.32
N SER A 313 -10.18 19.13 -11.30
CA SER A 313 -10.43 17.99 -10.43
C SER A 313 -9.87 18.18 -9.04
N SER A 314 -10.71 18.10 -8.01
CA SER A 314 -10.28 18.18 -6.61
C SER A 314 -9.29 17.07 -6.23
N ARG A 315 -9.42 15.88 -6.83
CA ARG A 315 -8.49 14.76 -6.63
C ARG A 315 -7.09 15.09 -7.13
N VAL A 316 -7.00 15.74 -8.29
CA VAL A 316 -5.73 16.16 -8.88
C VAL A 316 -5.09 17.26 -8.02
N ARG A 317 -5.87 18.31 -7.63
CA ARG A 317 -5.38 19.39 -6.76
C ARG A 317 -4.81 18.86 -5.45
N GLN A 318 -5.56 18.01 -4.73
CA GLN A 318 -5.12 17.43 -3.45
C GLN A 318 -3.88 16.54 -3.62
N ARG A 319 -3.83 15.76 -4.71
CA ARG A 319 -2.64 14.94 -4.98
C ARG A 319 -1.41 15.80 -5.29
N ALA A 320 -1.59 16.92 -6.01
CA ALA A 320 -0.52 17.87 -6.29
C ALA A 320 0.06 18.50 -5.01
N ALA A 321 -0.82 18.97 -4.10
CA ALA A 321 -0.39 19.49 -2.80
C ALA A 321 0.43 18.45 -2.01
N ARG A 322 -0.08 17.22 -1.93
CA ARG A 322 0.63 16.13 -1.25
C ARG A 322 1.96 15.77 -1.93
N ALA A 323 2.01 15.76 -3.27
CA ALA A 323 3.25 15.50 -4.01
C ALA A 323 4.32 16.56 -3.72
N LEU A 324 3.92 17.83 -3.66
CA LEU A 324 4.82 18.94 -3.31
C LEU A 324 5.32 18.85 -1.87
N GLY A 325 4.45 18.44 -0.92
CA GLY A 325 4.84 18.13 0.45
C GLY A 325 5.86 16.98 0.52
N GLU A 326 5.63 15.87 -0.23
CA GLU A 326 6.54 14.73 -0.32
C GLU A 326 7.92 15.09 -0.94
N ILE A 327 7.97 16.02 -1.91
CA ILE A 327 9.23 16.53 -2.48
C ILE A 327 10.04 17.28 -1.43
N GLY A 328 9.39 17.99 -0.52
CA GLY A 328 10.04 18.64 0.61
C GLY A 328 10.77 19.94 0.27
N ALA A 329 11.95 20.13 0.86
CA ALA A 329 12.70 21.39 0.80
C ALA A 329 12.87 22.05 -0.60
N PRO A 330 13.10 21.32 -1.70
CA PRO A 330 13.19 21.91 -3.03
C PRO A 330 11.92 22.65 -3.48
N ALA A 331 10.73 22.27 -2.95
CA ALA A 331 9.47 22.89 -3.32
C ALA A 331 9.15 24.19 -2.55
N ILE A 332 9.84 24.47 -1.43
CA ILE A 332 9.49 25.58 -0.51
C ILE A 332 9.47 26.92 -1.22
N ARG A 333 10.59 27.34 -1.83
CA ARG A 333 10.67 28.65 -2.50
C ARG A 333 9.69 28.77 -3.67
N PRO A 334 9.59 27.80 -4.59
CA PRO A 334 8.56 27.82 -5.63
C PRO A 334 7.13 27.96 -5.10
N LEU A 335 6.77 27.26 -4.01
CA LEU A 335 5.45 27.36 -3.38
C LEU A 335 5.20 28.76 -2.79
N ILE A 336 6.18 29.36 -2.11
CA ILE A 336 6.06 30.70 -1.56
C ILE A 336 5.83 31.74 -2.67
N LEU A 337 6.55 31.63 -3.77
CA LEU A 337 6.36 32.52 -4.93
C LEU A 337 4.98 32.37 -5.55
N ALA A 338 4.45 31.14 -5.60
CA ALA A 338 3.13 30.87 -6.15
C ALA A 338 1.99 31.53 -5.35
N PHE A 339 2.17 31.85 -4.06
CA PHE A 339 1.19 32.60 -3.27
C PHE A 339 0.77 33.92 -3.91
N GLY A 340 1.69 34.57 -4.65
CA GLY A 340 1.46 35.91 -5.22
C GLY A 340 0.35 35.98 -6.25
N GLU A 341 0.11 34.87 -6.97
CA GLU A 341 -0.82 34.78 -8.09
C GLU A 341 -2.01 33.85 -7.82
N SER A 342 -1.97 33.14 -6.69
CA SER A 342 -2.95 32.11 -6.35
C SER A 342 -4.27 32.70 -5.81
N ASP A 343 -5.38 32.07 -6.16
CA ASP A 343 -6.67 32.29 -5.51
C ASP A 343 -6.68 31.73 -4.07
N PRO A 344 -7.67 32.07 -3.23
CA PRO A 344 -7.70 31.64 -1.83
C PRO A 344 -7.65 30.12 -1.65
N ALA A 345 -8.36 29.35 -2.51
CA ALA A 345 -8.41 27.89 -2.39
C ALA A 345 -7.05 27.24 -2.75
N THR A 346 -6.36 27.80 -3.75
CA THR A 346 -5.02 27.37 -4.12
C THR A 346 -4.00 27.76 -3.02
N CYS A 347 -4.15 28.94 -2.39
CA CYS A 347 -3.33 29.33 -1.24
C CYS A 347 -3.46 28.34 -0.06
N ASP A 348 -4.67 27.84 0.21
CA ASP A 348 -4.89 26.82 1.24
C ASP A 348 -4.13 25.53 0.95
N LEU A 349 -4.12 25.07 -0.29
CA LEU A 349 -3.39 23.86 -0.71
C LEU A 349 -1.87 24.06 -0.67
N ILE A 350 -1.37 25.26 -1.02
CA ILE A 350 0.04 25.58 -0.87
C ILE A 350 0.44 25.60 0.60
N ALA A 351 -0.40 26.20 1.47
CA ALA A 351 -0.14 26.22 2.90
C ALA A 351 -0.18 24.80 3.52
N GLU A 352 -1.06 23.91 3.02
CA GLU A 352 -1.09 22.50 3.39
C GLU A 352 0.23 21.81 2.99
N ALA A 353 0.67 21.96 1.74
CA ALA A 353 1.92 21.38 1.26
C ALA A 353 3.14 21.87 2.08
N LEU A 354 3.21 23.17 2.41
CA LEU A 354 4.27 23.73 3.25
C LEU A 354 4.19 23.23 4.69
N SER A 355 2.98 22.99 5.22
CA SER A 355 2.78 22.38 6.52
C SER A 355 3.24 20.92 6.55
N ASP A 356 3.01 20.16 5.50
CA ASP A 356 3.51 18.79 5.34
C ASP A 356 5.04 18.74 5.28
N ILE A 357 5.68 19.73 4.66
CA ILE A 357 7.15 19.90 4.67
C ILE A 357 7.63 20.20 6.11
N GLY A 358 6.85 20.93 6.88
CA GLY A 358 7.06 21.17 8.30
C GLY A 358 8.14 22.21 8.61
N LYS A 359 8.90 21.95 9.68
CA LYS A 359 9.83 22.92 10.29
C LYS A 359 10.91 23.51 9.36
N THR A 360 11.23 22.81 8.26
CA THR A 360 12.18 23.31 7.25
C THR A 360 11.63 24.47 6.44
N ALA A 361 10.30 24.60 6.33
CA ALA A 361 9.64 25.71 5.66
C ALA A 361 9.59 27.00 6.51
N VAL A 362 9.78 26.90 7.84
CA VAL A 362 9.60 28.04 8.75
C VAL A 362 10.53 29.22 8.44
N PRO A 363 11.86 29.07 8.31
CA PRO A 363 12.72 30.22 8.03
C PRO A 363 12.37 30.93 6.72
N PRO A 364 12.17 30.25 5.55
CA PRO A 364 11.75 30.91 4.31
C PRO A 364 10.36 31.58 4.42
N LEU A 365 9.43 31.01 5.21
CA LEU A 365 8.12 31.63 5.43
C LEU A 365 8.21 32.88 6.30
N ILE A 366 9.13 32.94 7.27
CA ILE A 366 9.41 34.17 8.05
C ILE A 366 9.96 35.24 7.13
N GLU A 367 10.89 34.91 6.22
CA GLU A 367 11.36 35.86 5.19
C GLU A 367 10.19 36.37 4.33
N ALA A 368 9.26 35.48 3.97
CA ALA A 368 8.10 35.81 3.14
C ALA A 368 7.09 36.77 3.83
N LEU A 369 7.11 36.93 5.14
CA LEU A 369 6.32 37.96 5.83
C LEU A 369 6.75 39.41 5.50
N HIS A 370 7.92 39.57 4.89
CA HIS A 370 8.46 40.88 4.51
C HIS A 370 8.39 41.17 2.98
N GLU A 371 7.79 40.27 2.20
CA GLU A 371 7.63 40.42 0.77
C GLU A 371 6.75 41.62 0.41
N GLU A 372 7.01 42.27 -0.73
CA GLU A 372 6.23 43.43 -1.17
C GLU A 372 4.76 43.07 -1.45
N ASN A 373 4.53 41.86 -2.00
CA ASN A 373 3.20 41.38 -2.33
C ASN A 373 2.46 40.92 -1.02
N TRP A 374 1.45 41.67 -0.64
CA TRP A 374 0.67 41.39 0.57
C TRP A 374 0.01 40.01 0.57
N ARG A 375 -0.28 39.45 -0.64
CA ARG A 375 -0.85 38.09 -0.72
C ARG A 375 0.16 37.04 -0.23
N ILE A 376 1.44 37.20 -0.62
CA ILE A 376 2.52 36.33 -0.13
C ILE A 376 2.62 36.47 1.40
N ARG A 377 2.63 37.70 1.94
CA ARG A 377 2.70 37.91 3.40
C ARG A 377 1.53 37.26 4.14
N ARG A 378 0.30 37.43 3.61
CA ARG A 378 -0.90 36.83 4.18
C ARG A 378 -0.81 35.29 4.21
N CYS A 379 -0.52 34.66 3.06
CA CYS A 379 -0.48 33.19 2.96
C CYS A 379 0.73 32.62 3.72
N ALA A 380 1.84 33.35 3.84
CA ALA A 380 2.97 32.98 4.69
C ALA A 380 2.59 32.96 6.17
N ALA A 381 1.84 33.98 6.64
CA ALA A 381 1.33 33.99 8.01
C ALA A 381 0.39 32.82 8.30
N GLU A 382 -0.47 32.48 7.34
CA GLU A 382 -1.36 31.31 7.43
C GLU A 382 -0.59 29.99 7.52
N ALA A 383 0.39 29.77 6.63
CA ALA A 383 1.23 28.59 6.64
C ALA A 383 2.03 28.44 7.94
N LEU A 384 2.58 29.53 8.48
CA LEU A 384 3.27 29.53 9.76
C LEU A 384 2.34 29.11 10.92
N GLY A 385 1.10 29.62 10.91
CA GLY A 385 0.08 29.20 11.90
C GLY A 385 -0.32 27.74 11.79
N ARG A 386 -0.35 27.16 10.58
CA ARG A 386 -0.62 25.71 10.37
C ARG A 386 0.56 24.84 10.84
N ILE A 387 1.80 25.29 10.63
CA ILE A 387 3.01 24.57 11.10
C ILE A 387 3.11 24.57 12.62
N GLY A 388 2.70 25.67 13.28
CA GLY A 388 2.67 25.78 14.73
C GLY A 388 4.07 25.80 15.39
N ASP A 389 5.10 26.26 14.69
CA ASP A 389 6.46 26.33 15.25
C ASP A 389 6.65 27.59 16.10
N PRO A 390 7.11 27.47 17.38
CA PRO A 390 7.30 28.63 18.26
C PRO A 390 8.20 29.73 17.71
N ARG A 391 9.11 29.44 16.78
CA ARG A 391 9.96 30.43 16.13
C ARG A 391 9.17 31.44 15.28
N SER A 392 7.92 31.13 14.96
CA SER A 392 7.03 31.99 14.19
C SER A 392 6.35 33.07 15.03
N VAL A 393 6.38 32.97 16.38
CA VAL A 393 5.60 33.83 17.26
C VAL A 393 6.01 35.30 17.13
N ASP A 394 7.30 35.63 17.32
CA ASP A 394 7.77 37.01 17.21
C ASP A 394 7.56 37.61 15.81
N PRO A 395 7.88 36.92 14.68
CA PRO A 395 7.57 37.41 13.34
C PRO A 395 6.07 37.64 13.10
N LEU A 396 5.21 36.78 13.62
CA LEU A 396 3.75 36.96 13.50
C LEU A 396 3.23 38.12 14.33
N ILE A 397 3.84 38.41 15.51
CA ILE A 397 3.53 39.61 16.33
C ILE A 397 3.90 40.87 15.54
N GLU A 398 5.02 40.88 14.82
CA GLU A 398 5.41 41.98 13.95
C GLU A 398 4.39 42.17 12.82
N ALA A 399 3.93 41.09 12.20
CA ALA A 399 2.90 41.09 11.14
C ALA A 399 1.53 41.63 11.60
N LEU A 400 1.24 41.70 12.90
CA LEU A 400 0.06 42.42 13.44
C LEU A 400 0.06 43.93 13.13
N ARG A 401 1.19 44.49 12.72
CA ARG A 401 1.36 45.90 12.33
C ARG A 401 1.40 46.08 10.83
N ASP A 402 1.11 45.05 10.03
CA ASP A 402 1.12 45.15 8.56
C ASP A 402 0.17 46.23 8.08
N SER A 403 0.51 46.83 6.91
CA SER A 403 -0.32 47.84 6.29
C SER A 403 -1.67 47.33 5.84
N ARG A 404 -1.78 46.02 5.52
CA ARG A 404 -3.01 45.38 5.04
C ARG A 404 -3.75 44.68 6.20
N GLU A 405 -5.07 44.92 6.25
CA GLU A 405 -5.94 44.32 7.27
C GLU A 405 -5.95 42.81 7.18
N GLU A 406 -6.00 42.27 5.96
CA GLU A 406 -6.03 40.84 5.69
C GLU A 406 -4.80 40.11 6.25
N VAL A 407 -3.62 40.73 6.21
CA VAL A 407 -2.38 40.20 6.81
C VAL A 407 -2.46 40.24 8.33
N ARG A 408 -2.91 41.37 8.90
CA ARG A 408 -3.04 41.50 10.35
C ARG A 408 -4.01 40.50 10.97
N GLU A 409 -5.16 40.28 10.28
CA GLU A 409 -6.16 39.32 10.73
C GLU A 409 -5.63 37.87 10.67
N THR A 410 -4.97 37.52 9.56
CA THR A 410 -4.37 36.20 9.39
C THR A 410 -3.27 35.94 10.42
N ALA A 411 -2.39 36.92 10.69
CA ALA A 411 -1.36 36.81 11.71
C ALA A 411 -1.96 36.61 13.12
N ARG A 412 -3.08 37.32 13.43
CA ARG A 412 -3.80 37.14 14.72
C ARG A 412 -4.35 35.72 14.84
N ASN A 413 -4.91 35.17 13.76
CA ASN A 413 -5.45 33.81 13.76
C ASN A 413 -4.32 32.78 13.84
N ALA A 414 -3.20 32.98 13.13
CA ALA A 414 -2.01 32.14 13.21
C ALA A 414 -1.47 32.03 14.64
N LEU A 415 -1.36 33.16 15.36
CA LEU A 415 -0.90 33.21 16.75
C LEU A 415 -1.80 32.45 17.73
N ARG A 416 -3.08 32.24 17.43
CA ARG A 416 -3.99 31.43 18.25
C ARG A 416 -3.78 29.93 18.07
N ASN A 417 -3.17 29.53 16.97
CA ASN A 417 -2.97 28.12 16.62
C ASN A 417 -1.58 27.60 17.07
N ILE A 418 -0.66 28.47 17.47
CA ILE A 418 0.66 28.16 18.00
C ILE A 418 0.61 28.10 19.53
#